data_46a79c41703f57c0f2158baa17a0b781
#
_entry.id   46a79c41703f57c0f2158baa17a0b781
#
_cell.length_a   1.000
_cell.length_b   1.000
_cell.length_c   1.000
_cell.angle_alpha   90.00
_cell.angle_beta   90.00
_cell.angle_gamma   90.00
#
_symmetry.space_group_name_H-M   'P 1'
#
loop_
_entity.id
_entity.type
_entity.pdbx_description
1 polymer ?
#
loop_
_entity_poly.entity_id
_entity_poly.type
_entity_poly.pdbx_seq_one_letter_code
_entity_poly.pdbx_strand_id
1 'polypeptide(L)'
;LFRSAKVEDQAKVVDLSRGIELITGTCSHGSHGHTHTHGIDPHVWTSPRALQKMAENAYEAIREAYPDSVKYETNYRLLQQELKALDERTAARIAASDVEYFIIYHPALTYYARDYGLRQIAIEADGKEPSAKQLTQLIRQAREDGVRRILYQSQFPASAVEVIARDIDAEYAEVDPLREDVIANIEEITGIITRR
;
A
#
# COMPACT_ATOMS: atom_id res chain seq x y z
N LEU A 1 4.90 -0.69 15.32
CA LEU A 1 5.37 -1.66 14.31
C LEU A 1 6.57 -2.47 14.79
N PHE A 2 7.48 -1.90 15.54
CA PHE A 2 8.71 -2.56 16.01
C PHE A 2 8.69 -3.00 17.47
N ARG A 3 7.52 -3.11 18.11
CA ARG A 3 7.43 -3.59 19.51
C ARG A 3 7.92 -5.04 19.70
N SER A 4 8.02 -5.82 18.64
CA SER A 4 8.58 -7.19 18.67
C SER A 4 10.09 -7.24 18.47
N ALA A 5 10.72 -6.19 17.95
CA ALA A 5 12.16 -6.11 17.85
C ALA A 5 12.72 -5.78 19.25
N LYS A 6 13.48 -6.70 19.83
CA LYS A 6 14.27 -6.43 21.04
C LYS A 6 15.40 -5.49 20.69
N VAL A 7 15.11 -4.20 20.59
CA VAL A 7 16.13 -3.16 20.47
C VAL A 7 16.56 -2.81 21.89
N GLU A 8 17.79 -3.13 22.23
CA GLU A 8 18.35 -2.91 23.58
C GLU A 8 18.42 -1.42 23.92
N ASP A 9 18.60 -0.56 22.93
CA ASP A 9 18.67 0.89 23.08
C ASP A 9 17.57 1.58 22.26
N GLN A 10 16.47 1.95 22.91
CA GLN A 10 15.35 2.65 22.28
C GLN A 10 15.71 4.03 21.73
N ALA A 11 16.79 4.66 22.24
CA ALA A 11 17.28 5.94 21.72
C ALA A 11 17.82 5.84 20.29
N LYS A 12 18.11 4.61 19.81
CA LYS A 12 18.55 4.35 18.43
C LYS A 12 17.39 4.06 17.47
N VAL A 13 16.15 4.08 17.94
CA VAL A 13 14.97 3.81 17.13
C VAL A 13 14.36 5.13 16.68
N VAL A 14 14.25 5.31 15.37
CA VAL A 14 13.58 6.46 14.78
C VAL A 14 12.23 6.01 14.22
N ASP A 15 11.16 6.66 14.66
CA ASP A 15 9.83 6.45 14.09
C ASP A 15 9.66 7.29 12.82
N LEU A 16 9.78 6.65 11.67
CA LEU A 16 9.63 7.29 10.37
C LEU A 16 8.18 7.66 10.04
N SER A 17 7.20 7.11 10.76
CA SER A 17 5.78 7.43 10.53
C SER A 17 5.30 8.69 11.26
N ARG A 18 6.15 9.36 12.02
CA ARG A 18 5.81 10.58 12.76
C ARG A 18 5.23 11.65 11.82
N GLY A 19 4.04 12.16 12.17
CA GLY A 19 3.34 13.19 11.39
C GLY A 19 2.61 12.66 10.15
N ILE A 20 2.58 11.35 9.93
CA ILE A 20 1.72 10.70 8.93
C ILE A 20 0.40 10.36 9.62
N GLU A 21 -0.72 10.69 8.98
CA GLU A 21 -2.04 10.23 9.42
C GLU A 21 -2.13 8.71 9.23
N LEU A 22 -2.08 7.99 10.35
CA LEU A 22 -2.07 6.54 10.33
C LEU A 22 -3.48 5.97 10.15
N ILE A 23 -3.61 4.97 9.29
CA ILE A 23 -4.87 4.29 9.03
C ILE A 23 -5.03 3.17 10.04
N THR A 24 -6.15 3.18 10.76
CA THR A 24 -6.56 2.06 11.62
C THR A 24 -7.33 1.06 10.78
N GLY A 25 -6.94 -0.21 10.82
CA GLY A 25 -7.70 -1.28 10.17
C GLY A 25 -9.08 -1.39 10.80
N THR A 26 -10.13 -1.11 10.04
CA THR A 26 -11.52 -1.38 10.42
C THR A 26 -12.06 -2.47 9.53
N CYS A 27 -12.34 -3.65 10.07
CA CYS A 27 -13.14 -4.64 9.36
C CYS A 27 -14.61 -4.37 9.63
N SER A 28 -15.33 -3.88 8.62
CA SER A 28 -16.78 -3.82 8.65
C SER A 28 -17.34 -5.18 8.20
N HIS A 29 -17.64 -6.05 9.15
CA HIS A 29 -18.49 -7.21 8.85
C HIS A 29 -19.94 -6.76 8.81
N GLY A 30 -20.55 -6.89 7.65
CA GLY A 30 -21.98 -6.64 7.49
C GLY A 30 -22.82 -7.44 8.49
N SER A 31 -23.81 -6.77 9.07
CA SER A 31 -25.01 -7.24 9.76
C SER A 31 -25.00 -7.49 11.27
N HIS A 32 -23.88 -7.45 11.99
CA HIS A 32 -23.96 -7.41 13.48
C HIS A 32 -22.91 -6.45 14.01
N GLY A 33 -23.34 -5.31 14.54
CA GLY A 33 -22.60 -4.11 14.92
C GLY A 33 -21.45 -4.22 15.92
N HIS A 34 -20.51 -5.11 15.71
CA HIS A 34 -19.26 -5.16 16.46
C HIS A 34 -18.12 -4.70 15.55
N THR A 35 -17.72 -3.43 15.72
CA THR A 35 -16.51 -2.89 15.10
C THR A 35 -15.33 -3.30 15.96
N HIS A 36 -14.52 -4.24 15.50
CA HIS A 36 -13.24 -4.51 16.11
C HIS A 36 -12.21 -3.58 15.49
N THR A 37 -11.58 -2.75 16.32
CA THR A 37 -10.46 -1.91 15.91
C THR A 37 -9.23 -2.82 15.78
N HIS A 38 -8.86 -3.16 14.56
CA HIS A 38 -7.58 -3.81 14.29
C HIS A 38 -6.47 -2.75 14.42
N GLY A 39 -5.22 -3.21 14.65
CA GLY A 39 -4.08 -2.32 14.83
C GLY A 39 -3.87 -1.36 13.65
N ILE A 40 -2.90 -0.48 13.79
CA ILE A 40 -2.51 0.46 12.73
C ILE A 40 -2.03 -0.34 11.51
N ASP A 41 -2.52 0.01 10.32
CA ASP A 41 -2.01 -0.51 9.05
C ASP A 41 -0.53 -0.13 8.91
N PRO A 42 0.38 -1.10 8.78
CA PRO A 42 1.80 -0.84 8.75
C PRO A 42 2.33 -0.34 7.40
N HIS A 43 1.59 -0.47 6.30
CA HIS A 43 2.07 -0.34 4.93
C HIS A 43 2.26 1.11 4.46
N VAL A 44 2.76 1.98 5.34
CA VAL A 44 2.91 3.44 5.12
C VAL A 44 3.77 3.74 3.89
N TRP A 45 4.82 2.93 3.68
CA TRP A 45 5.82 3.12 2.61
C TRP A 45 5.29 2.89 1.18
N THR A 46 4.07 2.41 1.04
CA THR A 46 3.46 2.17 -0.27
C THR A 46 2.90 3.43 -0.92
N SER A 47 2.82 4.55 -0.19
CA SER A 47 2.40 5.85 -0.72
C SER A 47 3.60 6.77 -0.98
N PRO A 48 3.75 7.35 -2.18
CA PRO A 48 4.73 8.39 -2.48
C PRO A 48 4.67 9.58 -1.53
N ARG A 49 3.48 10.02 -1.11
CA ARG A 49 3.29 11.13 -0.17
C ARG A 49 3.79 10.77 1.23
N ALA A 50 3.48 9.56 1.69
CA ALA A 50 4.00 9.08 2.97
C ALA A 50 5.52 8.89 2.93
N LEU A 51 6.10 8.40 1.81
CA LEU A 51 7.54 8.28 1.63
C LEU A 51 8.27 9.62 1.73
N GLN A 52 7.71 10.71 1.22
CA GLN A 52 8.29 12.05 1.36
C GLN A 52 8.42 12.42 2.85
N LYS A 53 7.39 12.15 3.65
CA LYS A 53 7.42 12.41 5.10
C LYS A 53 8.37 11.46 5.84
N MET A 54 8.41 10.20 5.46
CA MET A 54 9.36 9.23 6.02
C MET A 54 10.81 9.64 5.73
N ALA A 55 11.11 10.10 4.51
CA ALA A 55 12.43 10.60 4.14
C ALA A 55 12.82 11.87 4.93
N GLU A 56 11.87 12.77 5.18
CA GLU A 56 12.07 13.94 6.04
C GLU A 56 12.45 13.51 7.47
N ASN A 57 11.66 12.61 8.08
CA ASN A 57 11.91 12.11 9.43
C ASN A 57 13.27 11.39 9.53
N ALA A 58 13.63 10.61 8.51
CA ALA A 58 14.94 9.95 8.43
C ALA A 58 16.09 10.98 8.34
N TYR A 59 15.94 11.99 7.49
CA TYR A 59 16.94 13.03 7.34
C TYR A 59 17.12 13.86 8.62
N GLU A 60 16.03 14.22 9.32
CA GLU A 60 16.12 14.93 10.60
C GLU A 60 16.95 14.14 11.62
N ALA A 61 16.72 12.84 11.75
CA ALA A 61 17.48 11.99 12.66
C ALA A 61 18.97 11.85 12.24
N ILE A 62 19.24 11.73 10.93
CA ILE A 62 20.59 11.68 10.40
C ILE A 62 21.33 13.02 10.63
N ARG A 63 20.66 14.14 10.41
CA ARG A 63 21.21 15.47 10.63
C ARG A 63 21.55 15.73 12.10
N GLU A 64 20.71 15.25 13.01
CA GLU A 64 20.99 15.34 14.45
C GLU A 64 22.21 14.52 14.83
N ALA A 65 22.37 13.32 14.27
CA ALA A 65 23.51 12.44 14.55
C ALA A 65 24.80 12.89 13.85
N TYR A 66 24.71 13.57 12.69
CA TYR A 66 25.83 13.98 11.84
C TYR A 66 25.66 15.41 11.31
N PRO A 67 25.71 16.44 12.18
CA PRO A 67 25.32 17.82 11.84
C PRO A 67 26.21 18.46 10.76
N ASP A 68 27.46 18.05 10.64
CA ASP A 68 28.44 18.65 9.71
C ASP A 68 28.42 18.00 8.31
N SER A 69 27.52 17.08 8.03
CA SER A 69 27.51 16.32 6.79
C SER A 69 26.64 16.94 5.69
N VAL A 70 27.24 17.80 4.87
CA VAL A 70 26.59 18.38 3.66
C VAL A 70 26.11 17.31 2.68
N LYS A 71 26.77 16.15 2.63
CA LYS A 71 26.40 15.04 1.75
C LYS A 71 24.99 14.52 2.04
N TYR A 72 24.61 14.41 3.30
CA TYR A 72 23.29 13.91 3.65
C TYR A 72 22.19 14.89 3.26
N GLU A 73 22.41 16.18 3.39
CA GLU A 73 21.47 17.19 2.93
C GLU A 73 21.28 17.13 1.41
N THR A 74 22.35 17.01 0.66
CA THR A 74 22.31 16.91 -0.80
C THR A 74 21.52 15.68 -1.23
N ASN A 75 21.80 14.51 -0.67
CA ASN A 75 21.11 13.27 -0.98
C ASN A 75 19.62 13.33 -0.59
N TYR A 76 19.30 13.94 0.55
CA TYR A 76 17.92 14.13 0.98
C TYR A 76 17.14 15.00 -0.03
N ARG A 77 17.73 16.12 -0.48
CA ARG A 77 17.08 16.98 -1.47
C ARG A 77 16.83 16.27 -2.79
N LEU A 78 17.79 15.48 -3.27
CA LEU A 78 17.61 14.67 -4.48
C LEU A 78 16.48 13.64 -4.29
N LEU A 79 16.48 12.90 -3.18
CA LEU A 79 15.43 11.93 -2.87
C LEU A 79 14.04 12.60 -2.81
N GLN A 80 13.93 13.76 -2.18
CA GLN A 80 12.66 14.50 -2.11
C GLN A 80 12.17 14.94 -3.50
N GLN A 81 13.07 15.34 -4.39
CA GLN A 81 12.73 15.67 -5.77
C GLN A 81 12.20 14.45 -6.53
N GLU A 82 12.86 13.30 -6.37
CA GLU A 82 12.44 12.05 -7.01
C GLU A 82 11.07 11.57 -6.47
N LEU A 83 10.85 11.61 -5.16
CA LEU A 83 9.59 11.21 -4.54
C LEU A 83 8.44 12.15 -4.93
N LYS A 84 8.70 13.47 -5.01
CA LYS A 84 7.72 14.43 -5.48
C LYS A 84 7.36 14.18 -6.95
N ALA A 85 8.34 13.96 -7.79
CA ALA A 85 8.12 13.64 -9.20
C ALA A 85 7.35 12.30 -9.36
N LEU A 86 7.61 11.31 -8.50
CA LEU A 86 6.85 10.07 -8.44
C LEU A 86 5.38 10.32 -8.07
N ASP A 87 5.11 11.13 -7.04
CA ASP A 87 3.74 11.51 -6.64
C ASP A 87 2.98 12.16 -7.80
N GLU A 88 3.61 13.13 -8.47
CA GLU A 88 3.03 13.84 -9.61
C GLU A 88 2.73 12.90 -10.78
N ARG A 89 3.66 12.01 -11.16
CA ARG A 89 3.45 11.02 -12.22
C ARG A 89 2.35 10.00 -11.87
N THR A 90 2.34 9.53 -10.63
CA THR A 90 1.32 8.61 -10.12
C THR A 90 -0.06 9.25 -10.17
N ALA A 91 -0.20 10.48 -9.66
CA ALA A 91 -1.46 11.22 -9.68
C ALA A 91 -1.95 11.46 -11.11
N ALA A 92 -1.06 11.90 -12.01
CA ALA A 92 -1.40 12.16 -13.41
C ALA A 92 -1.87 10.90 -14.14
N ARG A 93 -1.21 9.74 -13.88
CA ARG A 93 -1.56 8.48 -14.51
C ARG A 93 -2.90 7.93 -14.03
N ILE A 94 -3.18 8.05 -12.73
CA ILE A 94 -4.47 7.66 -12.17
C ILE A 94 -5.58 8.56 -12.70
N ALA A 95 -5.38 9.89 -12.72
CA ALA A 95 -6.36 10.85 -13.25
C ALA A 95 -6.65 10.67 -14.75
N ALA A 96 -5.69 10.15 -15.52
CA ALA A 96 -5.87 9.82 -16.94
C ALA A 96 -6.53 8.44 -17.17
N SER A 97 -6.76 7.67 -16.12
CA SER A 97 -7.44 6.38 -16.15
C SER A 97 -8.87 6.50 -15.62
N ASP A 98 -9.71 5.51 -15.96
CA ASP A 98 -11.09 5.43 -15.45
C ASP A 98 -11.16 4.55 -14.19
N VAL A 99 -10.01 4.30 -13.52
CA VAL A 99 -9.95 3.42 -12.37
C VAL A 99 -10.45 4.12 -11.11
N GLU A 100 -11.46 3.55 -10.48
CA GLU A 100 -11.99 4.03 -9.20
C GLU A 100 -11.56 3.12 -8.04
N TYR A 101 -11.29 1.85 -8.33
CA TYR A 101 -10.85 0.88 -7.33
C TYR A 101 -10.06 -0.26 -7.96
N PHE A 102 -9.40 -1.04 -7.12
CA PHE A 102 -8.70 -2.27 -7.50
C PHE A 102 -8.90 -3.34 -6.44
N ILE A 103 -8.80 -4.59 -6.87
CA ILE A 103 -8.85 -5.76 -5.99
C ILE A 103 -7.42 -6.24 -5.74
N ILE A 104 -7.10 -6.53 -4.49
CA ILE A 104 -5.80 -7.06 -4.08
C ILE A 104 -6.00 -8.18 -3.06
N TYR A 105 -5.12 -9.19 -3.06
CA TYR A 105 -5.26 -10.28 -2.11
C TYR A 105 -5.10 -9.79 -0.67
N HIS A 106 -3.91 -9.31 -0.29
CA HIS A 106 -3.63 -8.70 1.02
C HIS A 106 -3.66 -7.17 0.92
N PRO A 107 -4.30 -6.45 1.87
CA PRO A 107 -4.54 -5.01 1.77
C PRO A 107 -3.27 -4.16 2.04
N ALA A 108 -2.24 -4.32 1.22
CA ALA A 108 -0.96 -3.64 1.41
C ALA A 108 -0.88 -2.23 0.78
N LEU A 109 -1.89 -1.78 0.04
CA LEU A 109 -1.85 -0.51 -0.69
C LEU A 109 -2.86 0.52 -0.16
N THR A 110 -3.22 0.45 1.12
CA THR A 110 -4.27 1.29 1.73
C THR A 110 -3.90 2.77 1.72
N TYR A 111 -2.65 3.11 2.06
CA TYR A 111 -2.15 4.50 2.02
C TYR A 111 -2.07 5.03 0.59
N TYR A 112 -1.60 4.20 -0.35
CA TYR A 112 -1.62 4.52 -1.77
C TYR A 112 -3.05 4.82 -2.25
N ALA A 113 -4.00 3.94 -1.97
CA ALA A 113 -5.39 4.10 -2.37
C ALA A 113 -6.00 5.39 -1.79
N ARG A 114 -5.82 5.65 -0.48
CA ARG A 114 -6.27 6.88 0.17
C ARG A 114 -5.73 8.13 -0.52
N ASP A 115 -4.42 8.16 -0.75
CA ASP A 115 -3.74 9.36 -1.21
C ASP A 115 -4.07 9.73 -2.66
N TYR A 116 -4.54 8.76 -3.44
CA TYR A 116 -4.95 8.97 -4.84
C TYR A 116 -6.46 8.84 -5.08
N GLY A 117 -7.26 8.78 -4.01
CA GLY A 117 -8.72 8.72 -4.12
C GLY A 117 -9.26 7.41 -4.69
N LEU A 118 -8.47 6.34 -4.62
CA LEU A 118 -8.88 5.00 -5.03
C LEU A 118 -9.45 4.22 -3.84
N ARG A 119 -10.29 3.23 -4.13
CA ARG A 119 -10.77 2.26 -3.15
C ARG A 119 -10.04 0.94 -3.33
N GLN A 120 -9.34 0.48 -2.31
CA GLN A 120 -8.77 -0.86 -2.25
C GLN A 120 -9.81 -1.85 -1.72
N ILE A 121 -10.00 -2.95 -2.42
CA ILE A 121 -10.84 -4.08 -1.97
C ILE A 121 -9.91 -5.28 -1.74
N ALA A 122 -9.81 -5.72 -0.49
CA ALA A 122 -9.01 -6.88 -0.14
C ALA A 122 -9.83 -8.18 -0.29
N ILE A 123 -9.15 -9.25 -0.78
CA ILE A 123 -9.74 -10.58 -0.82
C ILE A 123 -9.70 -11.21 0.56
N GLU A 124 -8.55 -11.16 1.23
CA GLU A 124 -8.43 -11.64 2.61
C GLU A 124 -9.04 -10.65 3.61
N ALA A 125 -9.43 -11.17 4.76
CA ALA A 125 -9.86 -10.40 5.91
C ALA A 125 -9.06 -10.85 7.14
N ASP A 126 -8.28 -9.93 7.75
CA ASP A 126 -7.49 -10.19 8.98
C ASP A 126 -6.51 -11.36 8.88
N GLY A 127 -5.85 -11.52 7.73
CA GLY A 127 -4.93 -12.64 7.49
C GLY A 127 -5.64 -13.99 7.31
N LYS A 128 -6.97 -13.99 7.08
CA LYS A 128 -7.77 -15.19 6.86
C LYS A 128 -8.35 -15.22 5.46
N GLU A 129 -8.45 -16.42 4.91
CA GLU A 129 -9.18 -16.63 3.66
C GLU A 129 -10.65 -16.21 3.81
N PRO A 130 -11.25 -15.63 2.77
CA PRO A 130 -12.66 -15.25 2.80
C PRO A 130 -13.54 -16.49 2.90
N SER A 131 -14.67 -16.37 3.59
CA SER A 131 -15.71 -17.39 3.55
C SER A 131 -16.30 -17.50 2.14
N ALA A 132 -16.89 -18.65 1.79
CA ALA A 132 -17.53 -18.87 0.50
C ALA A 132 -18.60 -17.80 0.17
N LYS A 133 -19.34 -17.32 1.19
CA LYS A 133 -20.32 -16.24 1.03
C LYS A 133 -19.65 -14.91 0.66
N GLN A 134 -18.58 -14.54 1.35
CA GLN A 134 -17.83 -13.30 1.06
C GLN A 134 -17.21 -13.35 -0.33
N LEU A 135 -16.62 -14.49 -0.69
CA LEU A 135 -16.06 -14.70 -2.02
C LEU A 135 -17.13 -14.57 -3.12
N THR A 136 -18.29 -15.18 -2.95
CA THR A 136 -19.40 -15.05 -3.91
C THR A 136 -19.88 -13.61 -4.06
N GLN A 137 -19.94 -12.85 -2.97
CA GLN A 137 -20.31 -11.44 -3.00
C GLN A 137 -19.24 -10.59 -3.72
N LEU A 138 -17.96 -10.83 -3.44
CA LEU A 138 -16.85 -10.16 -4.10
C LEU A 138 -16.85 -10.41 -5.61
N ILE A 139 -16.99 -11.68 -6.03
CA ILE A 139 -17.04 -12.07 -7.45
C ILE A 139 -18.21 -11.38 -8.15
N ARG A 140 -19.39 -11.37 -7.55
CA ARG A 140 -20.55 -10.69 -8.12
C ARG A 140 -20.29 -9.19 -8.30
N GLN A 141 -19.82 -8.51 -7.26
CA GLN A 141 -19.51 -7.08 -7.31
C GLN A 141 -18.43 -6.77 -8.35
N ALA A 142 -17.35 -7.54 -8.36
CA ALA A 142 -16.26 -7.36 -9.32
C ALA A 142 -16.71 -7.54 -10.77
N ARG A 143 -17.65 -8.45 -11.02
CA ARG A 143 -18.23 -8.67 -12.35
C ARG A 143 -19.18 -7.53 -12.76
N GLU A 144 -20.04 -7.07 -11.85
CA GLU A 144 -20.93 -5.92 -12.07
C GLU A 144 -20.15 -4.65 -12.38
N ASP A 145 -19.04 -4.44 -11.69
CA ASP A 145 -18.18 -3.27 -11.84
C ASP A 145 -17.15 -3.40 -13.00
N GLY A 146 -17.13 -4.55 -13.68
CA GLY A 146 -16.24 -4.78 -14.81
C GLY A 146 -14.75 -4.79 -14.44
N VAL A 147 -14.42 -5.33 -13.27
CA VAL A 147 -13.01 -5.47 -12.83
C VAL A 147 -12.25 -6.36 -13.80
N ARG A 148 -11.14 -5.85 -14.32
CA ARG A 148 -10.32 -6.57 -15.30
C ARG A 148 -9.02 -7.10 -14.73
N ARG A 149 -8.67 -6.71 -13.49
CA ARG A 149 -7.39 -7.10 -12.90
C ARG A 149 -7.46 -7.26 -11.39
N ILE A 150 -6.82 -8.32 -10.91
CA ILE A 150 -6.66 -8.61 -9.48
C ILE A 150 -5.16 -8.63 -9.19
N LEU A 151 -4.75 -7.93 -8.13
CA LEU A 151 -3.38 -7.93 -7.66
C LEU A 151 -3.19 -8.97 -6.56
N TYR A 152 -2.03 -9.60 -6.52
CA TYR A 152 -1.64 -10.47 -5.41
C TYR A 152 -0.15 -10.33 -5.12
N GLN A 153 0.22 -10.58 -3.89
CA GLN A 153 1.62 -10.56 -3.49
C GLN A 153 2.24 -11.96 -3.62
N SER A 154 3.53 -12.02 -3.96
CA SER A 154 4.30 -13.27 -4.14
C SER A 154 4.31 -14.18 -2.91
N GLN A 155 4.03 -13.63 -1.72
CA GLN A 155 3.92 -14.36 -0.47
C GLN A 155 2.65 -15.23 -0.38
N PHE A 156 1.70 -15.04 -1.28
CA PHE A 156 0.44 -15.78 -1.34
C PHE A 156 0.36 -16.62 -2.62
N PRO A 157 -0.27 -17.80 -2.57
CA PRO A 157 -0.38 -18.66 -3.74
C PRO A 157 -1.26 -17.99 -4.81
N ALA A 158 -0.77 -17.96 -6.05
CA ALA A 158 -1.52 -17.45 -7.19
C ALA A 158 -2.89 -18.16 -7.37
N SER A 159 -2.97 -19.44 -7.00
CA SER A 159 -4.22 -20.22 -7.03
C SER A 159 -5.36 -19.60 -6.23
N ALA A 160 -5.04 -18.79 -5.20
CA ALA A 160 -6.05 -18.09 -4.42
C ALA A 160 -6.79 -17.00 -5.23
N VAL A 161 -6.11 -16.40 -6.21
CA VAL A 161 -6.70 -15.36 -7.08
C VAL A 161 -7.14 -15.90 -8.44
N GLU A 162 -6.54 -16.99 -8.93
CA GLU A 162 -6.87 -17.59 -10.22
C GLU A 162 -8.35 -17.96 -10.36
N VAL A 163 -8.93 -18.52 -9.30
CA VAL A 163 -10.36 -18.92 -9.30
C VAL A 163 -11.24 -17.68 -9.47
N ILE A 164 -10.93 -16.59 -8.73
CA ILE A 164 -11.70 -15.35 -8.80
C ILE A 164 -11.53 -14.71 -10.17
N ALA A 165 -10.29 -14.60 -10.64
CA ALA A 165 -9.96 -14.00 -11.93
C ALA A 165 -10.67 -14.73 -13.09
N ARG A 166 -10.67 -16.05 -13.09
CA ARG A 166 -11.40 -16.87 -14.08
C ARG A 166 -12.90 -16.63 -14.04
N ASP A 167 -13.47 -16.56 -12.85
CA ASP A 167 -14.92 -16.37 -12.68
C ASP A 167 -15.40 -15.00 -13.18
N ILE A 168 -14.57 -13.97 -13.16
CA ILE A 168 -14.93 -12.61 -13.60
C ILE A 168 -14.33 -12.23 -14.96
N ASP A 169 -13.62 -13.16 -15.62
CA ASP A 169 -12.89 -12.93 -16.87
C ASP A 169 -11.85 -11.80 -16.73
N ALA A 170 -11.09 -11.82 -15.63
CA ALA A 170 -10.05 -10.87 -15.30
C ALA A 170 -8.65 -11.47 -15.37
N GLU A 171 -7.66 -10.64 -15.60
CA GLU A 171 -6.25 -10.98 -15.40
C GLU A 171 -5.88 -10.87 -13.92
N TYR A 172 -4.84 -11.57 -13.51
CA TYR A 172 -4.21 -11.34 -12.21
C TYR A 172 -2.74 -10.98 -12.39
N ALA A 173 -2.24 -10.13 -11.52
CA ALA A 173 -0.87 -9.63 -11.60
C ALA A 173 -0.19 -9.70 -10.23
N GLU A 174 1.04 -10.20 -10.25
CA GLU A 174 1.89 -10.21 -9.06
C GLU A 174 2.43 -8.81 -8.78
N VAL A 175 2.44 -8.44 -7.51
CA VAL A 175 3.05 -7.22 -6.98
C VAL A 175 3.86 -7.58 -5.74
N ASP A 176 4.96 -6.88 -5.52
CA ASP A 176 5.76 -7.03 -4.31
C ASP A 176 5.89 -5.69 -3.57
N PRO A 177 5.02 -5.41 -2.59
CA PRO A 177 5.08 -4.16 -1.81
C PRO A 177 6.37 -3.99 -1.01
N LEU A 178 7.20 -5.04 -0.88
CA LEU A 178 8.46 -5.03 -0.13
C LEU A 178 9.70 -4.87 -1.01
N ARG A 179 9.53 -4.68 -2.32
CA ARG A 179 10.64 -4.52 -3.26
C ARG A 179 11.52 -3.33 -2.87
N GLU A 180 12.84 -3.54 -2.90
CA GLU A 180 13.86 -2.58 -2.45
C GLU A 180 13.80 -1.25 -3.22
N ASP A 181 13.71 -1.32 -4.55
CA ASP A 181 13.50 -0.12 -5.39
C ASP A 181 12.03 0.31 -5.31
N VAL A 182 11.72 1.09 -4.28
CA VAL A 182 10.36 1.52 -4.00
C VAL A 182 9.80 2.45 -5.08
N ILE A 183 10.65 3.26 -5.74
CA ILE A 183 10.23 4.19 -6.78
C ILE A 183 9.77 3.42 -8.03
N ALA A 184 10.63 2.56 -8.55
CA ALA A 184 10.29 1.71 -9.69
C ALA A 184 9.11 0.78 -9.38
N ASN A 185 9.03 0.28 -8.14
CA ASN A 185 7.93 -0.57 -7.69
C ASN A 185 6.57 0.14 -7.73
N ILE A 186 6.48 1.36 -7.19
CA ILE A 186 5.24 2.14 -7.20
C ILE A 186 4.84 2.51 -8.63
N GLU A 187 5.79 2.82 -9.51
CA GLU A 187 5.52 3.06 -10.93
C GLU A 187 4.94 1.82 -11.63
N GLU A 188 5.50 0.65 -11.35
CA GLU A 188 5.01 -0.63 -11.88
C GLU A 188 3.61 -0.95 -11.35
N ILE A 189 3.38 -0.86 -10.03
CA ILE A 189 2.08 -1.07 -9.41
C ILE A 189 1.04 -0.11 -10.01
N THR A 190 1.38 1.19 -10.14
CA THR A 190 0.52 2.18 -10.79
C THR A 190 0.21 1.77 -12.23
N GLY A 191 1.23 1.27 -12.93
CA GLY A 191 1.09 0.75 -14.29
C GLY A 191 0.13 -0.42 -14.41
N ILE A 192 0.17 -1.32 -13.45
CA ILE A 192 -0.74 -2.47 -13.40
C ILE A 192 -2.16 -2.01 -13.10
N ILE A 193 -2.35 -1.16 -12.09
CA ILE A 193 -3.67 -0.67 -11.68
C ILE A 193 -4.36 0.11 -12.81
N THR A 194 -3.62 0.94 -13.54
CA THR A 194 -4.16 1.87 -14.55
C THR A 194 -4.16 1.33 -15.99
N ARG A 195 -3.67 0.09 -16.22
CA ARG A 195 -3.67 -0.51 -17.57
C ARG A 195 -5.11 -0.83 -17.97
N ARG A 196 -5.50 -0.37 -19.16
CA ARG A 196 -6.79 -0.69 -19.80
C ARG A 196 -6.81 -2.07 -20.42
#